data_0759d21dd4ebf1d6f445d11ed874f7f7
#
_entry.id   0759d21dd4ebf1d6f445d11ed874f7f7
#
_cell.length_a   1.000
_cell.length_b   1.000
_cell.length_c   1.000
_cell.angle_alpha   90.00
_cell.angle_beta   90.00
_cell.angle_gamma   90.00
#
_symmetry.space_group_name_H-M   'P 1'
#
loop_
_entity.id
_entity.type
_entity.pdbx_description
1 polymer ?
#
loop_
_entity_poly.entity_id
_entity_poly.type
_entity_poly.pdbx_seq_one_letter_code
_entity_poly.pdbx_strand_id
1 'polypeptide(L)'
;TRIRKITTTGALFSSSLLLVSAAHATTPQYKDQQALHDIASAVSKTRIEQDIQTLVDFGTRHTLSETKSDTRGIGAARRWIKSEFEAISKACGNCLEIIEVKDTISGEKRIPNPVDVVNIVAIQRGQVDANRMVMMSGDIDSRVSDVMDYTSDAPGANDNASGVAGVLESARVLSKYKFNGSIVYAALSGEEQGLFGGKILAKYAQEHDWRVHGVLNNDMIGNSTGINGVTDNTTARIFSEGTRVIETKDQAHKRRFTGGEVDSASRNLARYIDTIADRYIENLDTMLVYRLDRFGRGGHHRPFNDVGFAAVRIMETNENYNQQHQDLRTENGITYGDTIDHVDFAYAAKLTSLNAVTMASMAWAPAPPTGVSISGAVKPSTTLAWHKSDDPTVVSYKIYWRYTSEPQWQFSRDVGKVTEATLKNVVIDNYYFGVAAVNKDGIESPVVFPGDVGAFEWPEKSAK
;
A
#
# COMPACT_ATOMS: atom_id res chain seq x y z
N THR A 1 3.85 60.53 74.61
CA THR A 1 3.79 59.31 73.81
C THR A 1 4.15 59.65 72.34
N ARG A 2 5.38 59.30 71.93
CA ARG A 2 5.87 59.57 70.56
C ARG A 2 5.64 58.33 69.72
N ILE A 3 4.93 58.47 68.59
CA ILE A 3 4.76 57.46 67.57
C ILE A 3 5.90 57.60 66.54
N ARG A 4 6.71 56.58 66.39
CA ARG A 4 7.72 56.47 65.34
C ARG A 4 7.05 55.93 64.06
N LYS A 5 7.17 56.70 62.98
CA LYS A 5 6.86 56.17 61.64
C LYS A 5 8.00 55.31 61.11
N ILE A 6 7.68 54.08 60.76
CA ILE A 6 8.58 53.17 60.04
C ILE A 6 8.27 53.33 58.55
N THR A 7 9.22 53.81 57.78
CA THR A 7 9.17 53.86 56.31
C THR A 7 9.74 52.52 55.79
N THR A 8 8.87 51.71 55.21
CA THR A 8 9.25 50.48 54.50
C THR A 8 9.50 50.83 53.04
N THR A 9 10.76 50.69 52.59
CA THR A 9 11.16 50.79 51.18
C THR A 9 10.91 49.42 50.55
N GLY A 10 9.87 49.33 49.70
CA GLY A 10 9.57 48.13 48.95
C GLY A 10 10.49 48.08 47.69
N ALA A 11 11.34 47.07 47.64
CA ALA A 11 12.07 46.72 46.43
C ALA A 11 11.15 45.91 45.50
N LEU A 12 10.79 46.47 44.37
CA LEU A 12 10.11 45.79 43.30
C LEU A 12 11.13 44.85 42.59
N PHE A 13 11.04 43.55 42.89
CA PHE A 13 11.65 42.49 42.10
C PHE A 13 10.79 42.28 40.85
N SER A 14 11.25 42.81 39.71
CA SER A 14 10.69 42.49 38.38
C SER A 14 11.11 41.09 37.99
N SER A 15 10.25 40.11 38.28
CA SER A 15 10.42 38.74 37.78
C SER A 15 10.08 38.70 36.31
N SER A 16 11.10 38.78 35.45
CA SER A 16 10.96 38.46 34.03
C SER A 16 10.65 36.98 33.91
N LEU A 17 9.36 36.62 33.77
CA LEU A 17 8.96 35.29 33.32
C LEU A 17 9.45 35.10 31.88
N LEU A 18 10.59 34.44 31.71
CA LEU A 18 10.98 33.85 30.47
C LEU A 18 9.93 32.74 30.18
N LEU A 19 8.94 33.05 29.36
CA LEU A 19 8.10 32.06 28.70
C LEU A 19 9.02 31.25 27.80
N VAL A 20 9.60 30.17 28.36
CA VAL A 20 10.18 29.10 27.58
C VAL A 20 8.98 28.45 26.90
N SER A 21 8.76 28.80 25.64
CA SER A 21 7.83 28.12 24.75
C SER A 21 8.32 26.68 24.61
N ALA A 22 7.93 25.81 25.52
CA ALA A 22 8.06 24.38 25.33
C ALA A 22 7.25 24.06 24.07
N ALA A 23 7.94 23.77 22.98
CA ALA A 23 7.29 23.32 21.77
C ALA A 23 6.61 21.97 22.09
N HIS A 24 5.30 22.04 22.36
CA HIS A 24 4.49 20.88 22.73
C HIS A 24 4.46 19.90 21.57
N ALA A 25 4.66 18.61 21.88
CA ALA A 25 4.30 17.54 20.99
C ALA A 25 2.79 17.66 20.68
N THR A 26 2.43 17.70 19.42
CA THR A 26 1.04 17.75 19.00
C THR A 26 0.66 16.42 18.37
N THR A 27 -0.57 15.97 18.61
CA THR A 27 -1.17 14.88 17.83
C THR A 27 -0.99 15.21 16.34
N PRO A 28 -0.66 14.22 15.48
CA PRO A 28 -0.47 14.47 14.07
C PRO A 28 -1.66 15.21 13.47
N GLN A 29 -1.41 16.35 12.85
CA GLN A 29 -2.42 17.14 12.16
C GLN A 29 -2.20 17.01 10.66
N TYR A 30 -3.22 16.54 9.95
CA TYR A 30 -3.22 16.39 8.51
C TYR A 30 -4.15 17.43 7.89
N LYS A 31 -3.70 18.04 6.80
CA LYS A 31 -4.56 18.95 6.03
C LYS A 31 -5.55 18.13 5.22
N ASP A 32 -6.83 18.41 5.38
CA ASP A 32 -7.87 17.74 4.61
C ASP A 32 -7.82 18.10 3.12
N GLN A 33 -8.14 17.13 2.25
CA GLN A 33 -8.05 17.26 0.80
C GLN A 33 -9.39 16.88 0.16
N GLN A 34 -10.13 17.86 -0.32
CA GLN A 34 -11.43 17.62 -0.97
C GLN A 34 -11.32 16.65 -2.16
N ALA A 35 -10.25 16.74 -2.95
CA ALA A 35 -10.03 15.84 -4.08
C ALA A 35 -9.90 14.36 -3.68
N LEU A 36 -9.42 14.05 -2.48
CA LEU A 36 -9.37 12.67 -1.97
C LEU A 36 -10.77 12.17 -1.57
N HIS A 37 -11.63 13.02 -0.99
CA HIS A 37 -13.03 12.69 -0.76
C HIS A 37 -13.80 12.48 -2.08
N ASP A 38 -13.53 13.32 -3.08
CA ASP A 38 -14.14 13.19 -4.41
C ASP A 38 -13.73 11.87 -5.07
N ILE A 39 -12.48 11.46 -4.96
CA ILE A 39 -11.98 10.17 -5.44
C ILE A 39 -12.67 9.01 -4.71
N ALA A 40 -12.74 9.06 -3.38
CA ALA A 40 -13.38 8.01 -2.59
C ALA A 40 -14.84 7.78 -3.01
N SER A 41 -15.58 8.86 -3.22
CA SER A 41 -16.99 8.82 -3.61
C SER A 41 -17.23 8.51 -5.10
N ALA A 42 -16.20 8.60 -5.94
CA ALA A 42 -16.31 8.34 -7.37
C ALA A 42 -16.24 6.84 -7.74
N VAL A 43 -15.83 5.98 -6.81
CA VAL A 43 -15.75 4.53 -7.02
C VAL A 43 -17.15 3.93 -7.13
N SER A 44 -17.41 3.21 -8.22
CA SER A 44 -18.73 2.69 -8.57
C SER A 44 -18.87 1.20 -8.24
N LYS A 45 -19.69 0.89 -7.24
CA LYS A 45 -20.10 -0.48 -6.93
C LYS A 45 -20.65 -1.21 -8.15
N THR A 46 -21.50 -0.55 -8.95
CA THR A 46 -22.11 -1.13 -10.15
C THR A 46 -21.09 -1.48 -11.23
N ARG A 47 -20.04 -0.66 -11.39
CA ARG A 47 -18.95 -0.99 -12.33
C ARG A 47 -18.14 -2.17 -11.85
N ILE A 48 -17.82 -2.25 -10.57
CA ILE A 48 -17.14 -3.39 -9.95
C ILE A 48 -17.95 -4.68 -10.17
N GLU A 49 -19.26 -4.65 -9.92
CA GLU A 49 -20.17 -5.77 -10.15
C GLU A 49 -20.14 -6.23 -11.61
N GLN A 50 -20.24 -5.31 -12.58
CA GLN A 50 -20.19 -5.61 -14.00
C GLN A 50 -18.86 -6.22 -14.42
N ASP A 51 -17.74 -5.71 -13.91
CA ASP A 51 -16.41 -6.21 -14.23
C ASP A 51 -16.17 -7.61 -13.65
N ILE A 52 -16.63 -7.85 -12.41
CA ILE A 52 -16.59 -9.19 -11.79
C ILE A 52 -17.44 -10.17 -12.59
N GLN A 53 -18.66 -9.80 -12.99
CA GLN A 53 -19.52 -10.65 -13.80
C GLN A 53 -18.85 -11.02 -15.12
N THR A 54 -18.24 -10.05 -15.81
CA THR A 54 -17.54 -10.32 -17.09
C THR A 54 -16.37 -11.30 -16.88
N LEU A 55 -15.61 -11.15 -15.78
CA LEU A 55 -14.49 -12.05 -15.47
C LEU A 55 -14.98 -13.46 -15.13
N VAL A 56 -16.09 -13.59 -14.42
CA VAL A 56 -16.76 -14.87 -14.11
C VAL A 56 -17.25 -15.56 -15.37
N ASP A 57 -17.81 -14.82 -16.32
CA ASP A 57 -18.38 -15.36 -17.57
C ASP A 57 -17.32 -16.00 -18.49
N PHE A 58 -16.02 -15.80 -18.26
CA PHE A 58 -14.97 -16.56 -18.94
C PHE A 58 -14.84 -18.00 -18.46
N GLY A 59 -15.66 -18.44 -17.52
CA GLY A 59 -15.77 -19.82 -17.01
C GLY A 59 -14.58 -20.22 -16.14
N THR A 60 -13.37 -20.19 -16.67
CA THR A 60 -12.12 -20.34 -15.92
C THR A 60 -11.11 -19.31 -16.39
N ARG A 61 -10.26 -18.84 -15.48
CA ARG A 61 -9.10 -18.01 -15.79
C ARG A 61 -7.81 -18.66 -15.32
N HIS A 62 -7.82 -19.98 -15.12
CA HIS A 62 -6.63 -20.71 -14.70
C HIS A 62 -5.43 -20.40 -15.59
N THR A 63 -4.25 -20.21 -15.01
CA THR A 63 -3.01 -19.81 -15.74
C THR A 63 -2.70 -20.73 -16.93
N LEU A 64 -3.04 -22.02 -16.84
CA LEU A 64 -2.81 -23.03 -17.88
C LEU A 64 -4.03 -23.22 -18.82
N SER A 65 -5.08 -22.41 -18.66
CA SER A 65 -6.32 -22.56 -19.45
C SER A 65 -6.17 -22.02 -20.86
N GLU A 66 -7.24 -22.12 -21.65
CA GLU A 66 -7.35 -21.72 -23.04
C GLU A 66 -6.93 -20.24 -23.25
N THR A 67 -6.11 -20.01 -24.29
CA THR A 67 -5.57 -18.67 -24.58
C THR A 67 -6.09 -18.09 -25.92
N LYS A 68 -6.72 -18.89 -26.78
CA LYS A 68 -7.17 -18.47 -28.12
C LYS A 68 -8.65 -18.14 -28.20
N SER A 69 -9.46 -18.75 -27.35
CA SER A 69 -10.91 -18.49 -27.27
C SER A 69 -11.17 -17.02 -26.90
N ASP A 70 -12.18 -16.41 -27.49
CA ASP A 70 -12.60 -15.04 -27.16
C ASP A 70 -13.60 -15.01 -25.98
N THR A 71 -14.14 -16.13 -25.58
CA THR A 71 -15.21 -16.24 -24.59
C THR A 71 -14.85 -17.10 -23.37
N ARG A 72 -13.68 -17.77 -23.38
CA ARG A 72 -13.27 -18.66 -22.28
C ARG A 72 -11.77 -18.63 -22.03
N GLY A 73 -11.39 -18.81 -20.78
CA GLY A 73 -10.01 -18.99 -20.37
C GLY A 73 -9.26 -17.69 -20.13
N ILE A 74 -8.01 -17.85 -19.66
CA ILE A 74 -7.17 -16.70 -19.27
C ILE A 74 -6.84 -15.78 -20.44
N GLY A 75 -6.79 -16.31 -21.67
CA GLY A 75 -6.53 -15.49 -22.87
C GLY A 75 -7.66 -14.49 -23.14
N ALA A 76 -8.92 -14.92 -23.02
CA ALA A 76 -10.09 -14.05 -23.15
C ALA A 76 -10.08 -12.95 -22.06
N ALA A 77 -9.81 -13.32 -20.82
CA ALA A 77 -9.74 -12.37 -19.72
C ALA A 77 -8.64 -11.32 -19.92
N ARG A 78 -7.43 -11.73 -20.33
CA ARG A 78 -6.32 -10.81 -20.65
C ARG A 78 -6.67 -9.81 -21.75
N ARG A 79 -7.28 -10.27 -22.86
CA ARG A 79 -7.71 -9.39 -23.94
C ARG A 79 -8.79 -8.41 -23.49
N TRP A 80 -9.76 -8.87 -22.72
CA TRP A 80 -10.80 -8.01 -22.19
C TRP A 80 -10.23 -6.95 -21.24
N ILE A 81 -9.38 -7.31 -20.28
CA ILE A 81 -8.72 -6.35 -19.37
C ILE A 81 -7.94 -5.30 -20.16
N LYS A 82 -7.19 -5.73 -21.18
CA LYS A 82 -6.45 -4.81 -22.06
C LYS A 82 -7.39 -3.83 -22.75
N SER A 83 -8.51 -4.33 -23.30
CA SER A 83 -9.51 -3.48 -23.97
C SER A 83 -10.17 -2.48 -23.00
N GLU A 84 -10.39 -2.85 -21.74
CA GLU A 84 -10.90 -1.93 -20.71
C GLU A 84 -9.88 -0.80 -20.42
N PHE A 85 -8.60 -1.12 -20.27
CA PHE A 85 -7.56 -0.11 -20.10
C PHE A 85 -7.44 0.80 -21.35
N GLU A 86 -7.57 0.24 -22.56
CA GLU A 86 -7.57 1.01 -23.80
C GLU A 86 -8.78 1.97 -23.87
N ALA A 87 -9.96 1.51 -23.45
CA ALA A 87 -11.16 2.34 -23.37
C ALA A 87 -11.02 3.47 -22.35
N ILE A 88 -10.47 3.18 -21.16
CA ILE A 88 -10.16 4.19 -20.14
C ILE A 88 -9.14 5.20 -20.67
N SER A 89 -8.07 4.72 -21.31
CA SER A 89 -7.04 5.57 -21.89
C SER A 89 -7.61 6.51 -22.96
N LYS A 90 -8.44 5.99 -23.84
CA LYS A 90 -9.14 6.79 -24.85
C LYS A 90 -10.02 7.88 -24.23
N ALA A 91 -10.74 7.54 -23.15
CA ALA A 91 -11.64 8.47 -22.46
C ALA A 91 -10.91 9.65 -21.80
N CYS A 92 -9.65 9.45 -21.39
CA CYS A 92 -8.82 10.49 -20.78
C CYS A 92 -7.82 11.15 -21.77
N GLY A 93 -7.97 10.94 -23.06
CA GLY A 93 -7.10 11.52 -24.10
C GLY A 93 -5.76 10.80 -24.24
N ASN A 94 -5.76 9.47 -24.16
CA ASN A 94 -4.62 8.56 -24.22
C ASN A 94 -3.63 8.78 -23.06
N CYS A 95 -4.17 8.91 -21.85
CA CYS A 95 -3.38 9.20 -20.66
C CYS A 95 -2.70 7.96 -20.05
N LEU A 96 -3.02 6.76 -20.49
CA LEU A 96 -2.43 5.51 -20.01
C LEU A 96 -1.50 4.91 -21.07
N GLU A 97 -0.33 4.52 -20.66
CA GLU A 97 0.57 3.63 -21.41
C GLU A 97 0.21 2.18 -21.04
N ILE A 98 -0.17 1.36 -22.04
CA ILE A 98 -0.60 -0.02 -21.78
C ILE A 98 0.46 -0.96 -22.32
N ILE A 99 0.98 -1.82 -21.46
CA ILE A 99 2.03 -2.78 -21.79
C ILE A 99 1.66 -4.20 -21.36
N GLU A 100 2.19 -5.19 -22.07
CA GLU A 100 2.18 -6.59 -21.68
C GLU A 100 3.57 -6.94 -21.15
N VAL A 101 3.64 -7.30 -19.86
CA VAL A 101 4.89 -7.74 -19.24
C VAL A 101 4.82 -9.25 -19.02
N LYS A 102 5.64 -10.01 -19.75
CA LYS A 102 5.51 -11.47 -19.81
C LYS A 102 6.85 -12.19 -19.77
N ASP A 103 6.78 -13.47 -19.40
CA ASP A 103 7.87 -14.43 -19.53
C ASP A 103 7.29 -15.84 -19.77
N THR A 104 8.08 -16.72 -20.38
CA THR A 104 7.71 -18.13 -20.58
C THR A 104 8.24 -18.95 -19.42
N ILE A 105 7.35 -19.53 -18.63
CA ILE A 105 7.66 -20.36 -17.46
C ILE A 105 7.48 -21.84 -17.82
N SER A 106 8.40 -22.69 -17.36
CA SER A 106 8.33 -24.13 -17.56
C SER A 106 9.15 -24.89 -16.52
N GLY A 107 8.90 -26.19 -16.37
CA GLY A 107 9.64 -27.06 -15.45
C GLY A 107 9.31 -26.87 -13.97
N GLU A 108 8.31 -26.09 -13.67
CA GLU A 108 7.82 -25.84 -12.32
C GLU A 108 6.76 -26.88 -11.93
N LYS A 109 6.62 -27.15 -10.61
CA LYS A 109 5.66 -28.14 -10.11
C LYS A 109 4.24 -27.91 -10.63
N ARG A 110 3.81 -26.65 -10.73
CA ARG A 110 2.47 -26.24 -11.19
C ARG A 110 2.46 -25.68 -12.62
N ILE A 111 3.61 -25.60 -13.28
CA ILE A 111 3.78 -25.24 -14.70
C ILE A 111 4.83 -26.18 -15.31
N PRO A 112 4.49 -27.46 -15.54
CA PRO A 112 5.46 -28.46 -16.03
C PRO A 112 5.87 -28.21 -17.50
N ASN A 113 4.97 -27.69 -18.31
CA ASN A 113 5.20 -27.39 -19.73
C ASN A 113 5.33 -25.88 -19.96
N PRO A 114 5.99 -25.42 -21.04
CA PRO A 114 6.13 -23.99 -21.34
C PRO A 114 4.77 -23.28 -21.46
N VAL A 115 4.59 -22.21 -20.69
CA VAL A 115 3.41 -21.35 -20.70
C VAL A 115 3.85 -19.90 -20.61
N ASP A 116 3.26 -19.04 -21.44
CA ASP A 116 3.43 -17.60 -21.35
C ASP A 116 2.58 -17.04 -20.21
N VAL A 117 3.23 -16.61 -19.14
CA VAL A 117 2.61 -15.85 -18.05
C VAL A 117 2.63 -14.37 -18.45
N VAL A 118 1.45 -13.80 -18.71
CA VAL A 118 1.30 -12.46 -19.25
C VAL A 118 0.54 -11.57 -18.27
N ASN A 119 1.16 -10.49 -17.83
CA ASN A 119 0.56 -9.43 -17.06
C ASN A 119 0.07 -8.31 -17.98
N ILE A 120 -1.08 -7.72 -17.68
CA ILE A 120 -1.60 -6.54 -18.36
C ILE A 120 -1.42 -5.35 -17.42
N VAL A 121 -0.63 -4.37 -17.86
CA VAL A 121 -0.23 -3.25 -17.02
C VAL A 121 -0.55 -1.93 -17.72
N ALA A 122 -1.23 -1.03 -17.01
CA ALA A 122 -1.47 0.33 -17.47
C ALA A 122 -0.73 1.32 -16.57
N ILE A 123 -0.05 2.30 -17.16
CA ILE A 123 0.78 3.27 -16.45
C ILE A 123 0.26 4.67 -16.73
N GLN A 124 -0.14 5.39 -15.70
CA GLN A 124 -0.43 6.81 -15.74
C GLN A 124 0.80 7.58 -15.32
N ARG A 125 1.50 8.20 -16.27
CA ARG A 125 2.79 8.86 -16.01
C ARG A 125 2.64 10.12 -15.19
N GLY A 126 3.50 10.25 -14.17
CA GLY A 126 3.62 11.46 -13.36
C GLY A 126 4.23 12.63 -14.13
N GLN A 127 3.83 13.85 -13.75
CA GLN A 127 4.29 15.08 -14.42
C GLN A 127 5.61 15.62 -13.86
N VAL A 128 5.97 15.28 -12.61
CA VAL A 128 7.20 15.76 -11.94
C VAL A 128 8.25 14.66 -11.94
N ASP A 129 7.88 13.44 -11.59
CA ASP A 129 8.78 12.31 -11.48
C ASP A 129 8.10 11.06 -12.04
N ALA A 130 8.31 10.82 -13.35
CA ALA A 130 7.69 9.71 -14.06
C ALA A 130 8.19 8.32 -13.64
N ASN A 131 9.34 8.22 -12.97
CA ASN A 131 9.90 6.96 -12.49
C ASN A 131 9.54 6.66 -11.04
N ARG A 132 8.94 7.59 -10.31
CA ARG A 132 8.42 7.36 -8.98
C ARG A 132 7.03 6.75 -9.08
N MET A 133 6.91 5.49 -8.66
CA MET A 133 5.73 4.66 -8.89
C MET A 133 5.01 4.31 -7.59
N VAL A 134 3.68 4.33 -7.65
CA VAL A 134 2.79 3.60 -6.72
C VAL A 134 1.93 2.65 -7.54
N MET A 135 1.71 1.43 -7.06
CA MET A 135 1.07 0.36 -7.82
C MET A 135 -0.09 -0.24 -7.05
N MET A 136 -1.19 -0.53 -7.75
CA MET A 136 -2.24 -1.44 -7.32
C MET A 136 -2.22 -2.68 -8.20
N SER A 137 -2.35 -3.86 -7.60
CA SER A 137 -2.44 -5.12 -8.33
C SER A 137 -3.59 -6.00 -7.88
N GLY A 138 -4.11 -6.78 -8.83
CA GLY A 138 -5.06 -7.87 -8.64
C GLY A 138 -4.70 -9.02 -9.57
N ASP A 139 -5.15 -10.24 -9.25
CA ASP A 139 -4.73 -11.46 -9.93
C ASP A 139 -5.78 -11.88 -10.96
N ILE A 140 -5.36 -12.10 -12.21
CA ILE A 140 -6.27 -12.50 -13.31
C ILE A 140 -6.73 -13.93 -13.12
N ASP A 141 -5.80 -14.81 -12.71
CA ASP A 141 -6.06 -16.24 -12.64
C ASP A 141 -6.96 -16.64 -11.49
N SER A 142 -7.66 -17.76 -11.70
CA SER A 142 -8.55 -18.43 -10.75
C SER A 142 -8.33 -19.92 -10.80
N ARG A 143 -8.77 -20.67 -9.79
CA ARG A 143 -8.68 -22.13 -9.75
C ARG A 143 -9.79 -22.78 -8.94
N VAL A 144 -9.94 -24.07 -9.13
CA VAL A 144 -10.72 -25.00 -8.30
C VAL A 144 -9.84 -25.70 -7.27
N SER A 145 -10.36 -26.75 -6.61
CA SER A 145 -9.64 -27.50 -5.57
C SER A 145 -8.33 -28.10 -6.07
N ASP A 146 -8.38 -28.77 -7.22
CA ASP A 146 -7.15 -29.26 -7.87
C ASP A 146 -6.44 -28.11 -8.57
N VAL A 147 -5.27 -27.79 -8.08
CA VAL A 147 -4.42 -26.71 -8.60
C VAL A 147 -3.94 -26.96 -10.04
N MET A 148 -4.12 -28.17 -10.57
CA MET A 148 -3.76 -28.54 -11.95
C MET A 148 -4.97 -28.71 -12.86
N ASP A 149 -6.20 -28.58 -12.34
CA ASP A 149 -7.41 -28.58 -13.19
C ASP A 149 -7.62 -27.21 -13.81
N TYR A 150 -7.20 -27.09 -15.06
CA TYR A 150 -7.32 -25.87 -15.87
C TYR A 150 -8.50 -25.91 -16.84
N THR A 151 -9.38 -26.92 -16.75
CA THR A 151 -10.50 -27.17 -17.66
C THR A 151 -11.87 -26.94 -17.04
N SER A 152 -12.04 -27.28 -15.77
CA SER A 152 -13.27 -27.07 -15.04
C SER A 152 -13.59 -25.60 -14.86
N ASP A 153 -14.87 -25.28 -14.67
CA ASP A 153 -15.29 -23.93 -14.35
C ASP A 153 -14.76 -23.51 -12.98
N ALA A 154 -14.02 -22.41 -12.98
CA ALA A 154 -13.42 -21.75 -11.83
C ALA A 154 -13.77 -20.26 -11.89
N PRO A 155 -14.98 -19.84 -11.49
CA PRO A 155 -15.45 -18.47 -11.65
C PRO A 155 -14.54 -17.45 -10.96
N GLY A 156 -14.01 -17.79 -9.78
CA GLY A 156 -13.07 -16.93 -9.04
C GLY A 156 -13.61 -15.52 -8.87
N ALA A 157 -14.86 -15.37 -8.44
CA ALA A 157 -15.54 -14.07 -8.34
C ALA A 157 -14.90 -13.18 -7.30
N ASN A 158 -14.55 -13.77 -6.14
CA ASN A 158 -13.80 -13.10 -5.09
C ASN A 158 -12.29 -13.31 -5.24
N ASP A 159 -11.87 -14.52 -5.53
CA ASP A 159 -10.47 -14.94 -5.75
C ASP A 159 -10.17 -15.19 -7.25
N ASN A 160 -9.72 -14.17 -8.05
CA ASN A 160 -9.54 -12.80 -7.61
C ASN A 160 -10.10 -11.78 -8.65
N ALA A 161 -11.32 -12.05 -9.19
CA ALA A 161 -11.98 -11.06 -10.04
C ALA A 161 -12.27 -9.77 -9.25
N SER A 162 -12.49 -9.85 -7.91
CA SER A 162 -12.69 -8.68 -7.06
C SER A 162 -11.50 -7.72 -7.10
N GLY A 163 -10.27 -8.25 -6.98
CA GLY A 163 -9.05 -7.46 -7.05
C GLY A 163 -8.84 -6.81 -8.42
N VAL A 164 -9.07 -7.57 -9.51
CA VAL A 164 -8.94 -7.05 -10.88
C VAL A 164 -9.96 -5.95 -11.16
N ALA A 165 -11.23 -6.15 -10.76
CA ALA A 165 -12.27 -5.13 -10.89
C ALA A 165 -11.91 -3.84 -10.12
N GLY A 166 -11.33 -3.99 -8.92
CA GLY A 166 -10.79 -2.86 -8.16
C GLY A 166 -9.67 -2.11 -8.89
N VAL A 167 -8.76 -2.83 -9.56
CA VAL A 167 -7.68 -2.23 -10.38
C VAL A 167 -8.26 -1.44 -11.56
N LEU A 168 -9.23 -2.01 -12.29
CA LEU A 168 -9.89 -1.34 -13.42
C LEU A 168 -10.67 -0.11 -12.98
N GLU A 169 -11.43 -0.21 -11.89
CA GLU A 169 -12.21 0.91 -11.36
C GLU A 169 -11.31 2.03 -10.84
N SER A 170 -10.20 1.69 -10.17
CA SER A 170 -9.21 2.68 -9.75
C SER A 170 -8.62 3.43 -10.95
N ALA A 171 -8.34 2.75 -12.06
CA ALA A 171 -7.87 3.39 -13.29
C ALA A 171 -8.93 4.34 -13.87
N ARG A 172 -10.23 3.96 -13.89
CA ARG A 172 -11.33 4.82 -14.36
C ARG A 172 -11.46 6.10 -13.55
N VAL A 173 -11.35 5.98 -12.23
CA VAL A 173 -11.47 7.13 -11.33
C VAL A 173 -10.25 8.04 -11.44
N LEU A 174 -9.05 7.48 -11.34
CA LEU A 174 -7.80 8.25 -11.23
C LEU A 174 -7.31 8.82 -12.55
N SER A 175 -7.66 8.23 -13.70
CA SER A 175 -7.31 8.76 -15.02
C SER A 175 -7.80 10.19 -15.30
N LYS A 176 -8.76 10.68 -14.52
CA LYS A 176 -9.29 12.04 -14.58
C LYS A 176 -8.38 13.09 -13.95
N TYR A 177 -7.36 12.67 -13.21
CA TYR A 177 -6.45 13.54 -12.45
C TYR A 177 -5.04 13.52 -13.04
N LYS A 178 -4.25 14.52 -12.64
CA LYS A 178 -2.81 14.60 -12.94
C LYS A 178 -2.03 14.49 -11.63
N PHE A 179 -0.96 13.71 -11.64
CA PHE A 179 -0.16 13.39 -10.46
C PHE A 179 1.30 13.83 -10.63
N ASN A 180 2.01 14.02 -9.52
CA ASN A 180 3.43 14.28 -9.51
C ASN A 180 4.25 13.03 -9.85
N GLY A 181 3.93 11.90 -9.20
CA GLY A 181 4.47 10.58 -9.50
C GLY A 181 3.53 9.76 -10.38
N SER A 182 4.00 8.61 -10.86
CA SER A 182 3.24 7.70 -11.71
C SER A 182 2.39 6.74 -10.89
N ILE A 183 1.25 6.35 -11.46
CA ILE A 183 0.39 5.28 -10.93
C ILE A 183 0.44 4.10 -11.90
N VAL A 184 0.58 2.89 -11.35
CA VAL A 184 0.60 1.63 -12.09
C VAL A 184 -0.61 0.80 -11.70
N TYR A 185 -1.40 0.40 -12.68
CA TYR A 185 -2.56 -0.48 -12.56
C TYR A 185 -2.17 -1.82 -13.17
N ALA A 186 -2.05 -2.87 -12.34
CA ALA A 186 -1.49 -4.14 -12.76
C ALA A 186 -2.46 -5.30 -12.56
N ALA A 187 -2.86 -5.95 -13.63
CA ALA A 187 -3.54 -7.23 -13.62
C ALA A 187 -2.49 -8.33 -13.86
N LEU A 188 -2.26 -9.17 -12.85
CA LEU A 188 -1.16 -10.13 -12.81
C LEU A 188 -1.67 -11.55 -13.05
N SER A 189 -0.86 -12.38 -13.71
CA SER A 189 -1.17 -13.79 -13.98
C SER A 189 -0.26 -14.71 -13.15
N GLY A 190 -0.70 -15.97 -12.94
CA GLY A 190 0.14 -16.99 -12.33
C GLY A 190 0.35 -16.84 -10.83
N GLU A 191 -0.60 -16.24 -10.13
CA GLU A 191 -0.63 -16.21 -8.67
C GLU A 191 -0.72 -17.63 -8.13
N GLU A 192 -1.73 -18.35 -8.57
CA GLU A 192 -2.11 -19.67 -8.13
C GLU A 192 -1.06 -20.76 -8.45
N GLN A 193 -0.25 -20.52 -9.46
CA GLN A 193 0.83 -21.42 -9.84
C GLN A 193 2.17 -21.09 -9.19
N GLY A 194 2.29 -20.00 -8.43
CA GLY A 194 3.50 -19.67 -7.67
C GLY A 194 3.99 -18.24 -7.79
N LEU A 195 3.08 -17.28 -7.87
CA LEU A 195 3.36 -15.83 -7.86
C LEU A 195 4.19 -15.37 -9.06
N PHE A 196 4.06 -16.02 -10.21
CA PHE A 196 4.94 -15.74 -11.35
C PHE A 196 4.72 -14.36 -11.92
N GLY A 197 3.48 -13.88 -12.01
CA GLY A 197 3.20 -12.52 -12.50
C GLY A 197 3.88 -11.44 -11.69
N GLY A 198 3.82 -11.56 -10.36
CA GLY A 198 4.54 -10.65 -9.46
C GLY A 198 6.07 -10.71 -9.63
N LYS A 199 6.64 -11.93 -9.76
CA LYS A 199 8.09 -12.10 -10.00
C LYS A 199 8.52 -11.43 -11.31
N ILE A 200 7.75 -11.63 -12.39
CA ILE A 200 8.01 -11.04 -13.71
C ILE A 200 7.94 -9.53 -13.65
N LEU A 201 6.89 -8.96 -13.01
CA LEU A 201 6.72 -7.51 -12.94
C LEU A 201 7.74 -6.85 -11.99
N ALA A 202 8.06 -7.47 -10.86
CA ALA A 202 9.09 -6.97 -9.95
C ALA A 202 10.46 -6.91 -10.61
N LYS A 203 10.84 -7.96 -11.38
CA LYS A 203 12.05 -7.98 -12.19
C LYS A 203 12.04 -6.89 -13.27
N TYR A 204 10.92 -6.77 -13.99
CA TYR A 204 10.74 -5.72 -15.01
C TYR A 204 10.92 -4.32 -14.41
N ALA A 205 10.33 -4.06 -13.24
CA ALA A 205 10.47 -2.80 -12.53
C ALA A 205 11.93 -2.47 -12.21
N GLN A 206 12.72 -3.47 -11.77
CA GLN A 206 14.16 -3.32 -11.53
C GLN A 206 14.95 -3.02 -12.80
N GLU A 207 14.63 -3.73 -13.90
CA GLU A 207 15.35 -3.60 -15.17
C GLU A 207 15.08 -2.26 -15.86
N HIS A 208 13.94 -1.61 -15.53
CA HIS A 208 13.51 -0.32 -16.09
C HIS A 208 13.64 0.85 -15.11
N ASP A 209 14.41 0.66 -14.02
CA ASP A 209 14.71 1.69 -13.01
C ASP A 209 13.45 2.34 -12.41
N TRP A 210 12.37 1.55 -12.22
CA TRP A 210 11.18 2.01 -11.53
C TRP A 210 11.47 2.17 -10.04
N ARG A 211 11.23 3.36 -9.50
CA ARG A 211 11.29 3.62 -8.06
C ARG A 211 9.92 3.38 -7.45
N VAL A 212 9.65 2.13 -7.09
CA VAL A 212 8.35 1.71 -6.55
C VAL A 212 8.32 2.00 -5.05
N HIS A 213 7.54 3.01 -4.66
CA HIS A 213 7.39 3.44 -3.28
C HIS A 213 6.22 2.77 -2.55
N GLY A 214 5.39 2.02 -3.25
CA GLY A 214 4.30 1.24 -2.67
C GLY A 214 3.65 0.32 -3.68
N VAL A 215 3.43 -0.93 -3.29
CA VAL A 215 2.60 -1.90 -3.99
C VAL A 215 1.45 -2.29 -3.08
N LEU A 216 0.23 -2.07 -3.56
CA LEU A 216 -1.01 -2.43 -2.90
C LEU A 216 -1.60 -3.64 -3.64
N ASN A 217 -1.29 -4.84 -3.17
CA ASN A 217 -1.81 -6.08 -3.74
C ASN A 217 -3.18 -6.39 -3.13
N ASN A 218 -4.17 -6.56 -3.99
CA ASN A 218 -5.53 -6.86 -3.62
C ASN A 218 -5.85 -8.31 -4.02
N ASP A 219 -5.91 -9.16 -3.04
CA ASP A 219 -6.20 -10.57 -3.24
C ASP A 219 -7.07 -11.06 -2.10
N MET A 220 -8.21 -11.08 -2.40
CA MET A 220 -9.65 -11.10 -2.16
C MET A 220 -10.12 -9.86 -1.38
N ILE A 221 -10.98 -9.08 -2.00
CA ILE A 221 -11.55 -7.87 -1.40
C ILE A 221 -13.08 -7.82 -1.45
N GLY A 222 -13.73 -8.94 -1.74
CA GLY A 222 -15.18 -8.98 -2.00
C GLY A 222 -16.02 -9.81 -1.04
N ASN A 223 -15.45 -10.57 -0.10
CA ASN A 223 -16.25 -11.34 0.84
C ASN A 223 -16.32 -10.68 2.22
N SER A 224 -17.53 -10.45 2.72
CA SER A 224 -17.76 -9.89 4.06
C SER A 224 -18.18 -10.92 5.10
N THR A 225 -18.56 -12.15 4.70
CA THR A 225 -19.08 -13.17 5.62
C THR A 225 -18.18 -14.41 5.65
N GLY A 226 -17.53 -14.64 6.78
CA GLY A 226 -16.64 -15.79 6.98
C GLY A 226 -17.37 -17.12 7.10
N ILE A 227 -16.62 -18.22 6.97
CA ILE A 227 -17.15 -19.59 7.15
C ILE A 227 -17.78 -19.81 8.53
N ASN A 228 -17.40 -19.02 9.52
CA ASN A 228 -17.96 -19.04 10.89
C ASN A 228 -19.26 -18.24 11.03
N GLY A 229 -19.78 -17.67 9.94
CA GLY A 229 -20.99 -16.84 9.93
C GLY A 229 -20.78 -15.42 10.44
N VAL A 230 -19.55 -15.01 10.77
CA VAL A 230 -19.26 -13.62 11.17
C VAL A 230 -19.23 -12.75 9.92
N THR A 231 -20.03 -11.70 9.94
CA THR A 231 -20.06 -10.68 8.87
C THR A 231 -19.37 -9.41 9.36
N ASP A 232 -18.36 -8.94 8.59
CA ASP A 232 -17.68 -7.67 8.80
C ASP A 232 -17.37 -7.04 7.44
N ASN A 233 -18.02 -5.93 7.14
CA ASN A 233 -17.79 -5.10 5.96
C ASN A 233 -17.27 -3.70 6.33
N THR A 234 -16.70 -3.58 7.52
CA THR A 234 -16.20 -2.33 8.09
C THR A 234 -14.71 -2.36 8.41
N THR A 235 -14.06 -3.49 8.20
CA THR A 235 -12.63 -3.66 8.47
C THR A 235 -11.92 -4.24 7.25
N ALA A 236 -10.71 -3.74 6.94
CA ALA A 236 -9.80 -4.31 5.96
C ALA A 236 -8.51 -4.78 6.63
N ARG A 237 -8.00 -5.98 6.32
CA ARG A 237 -6.69 -6.44 6.78
C ARG A 237 -5.59 -5.88 5.89
N ILE A 238 -4.53 -5.34 6.52
CA ILE A 238 -3.34 -4.86 5.84
C ILE A 238 -2.13 -5.67 6.33
N PHE A 239 -1.69 -6.62 5.52
CA PHE A 239 -0.49 -7.42 5.82
C PHE A 239 0.77 -6.69 5.37
N SER A 240 1.79 -6.68 6.20
CA SER A 240 3.05 -6.01 5.89
C SER A 240 4.25 -6.75 6.51
N GLU A 241 5.35 -6.88 5.76
CA GLU A 241 6.58 -7.48 6.29
C GLU A 241 7.26 -6.57 7.32
N GLY A 242 7.90 -7.18 8.32
CA GLY A 242 8.65 -6.45 9.35
C GLY A 242 10.09 -6.15 8.96
N THR A 243 10.80 -7.15 8.48
CA THR A 243 12.19 -7.05 8.06
C THR A 243 12.34 -7.54 6.64
N ARG A 244 13.12 -6.80 5.85
CA ARG A 244 13.34 -7.13 4.44
C ARG A 244 14.17 -8.40 4.31
N VAL A 245 13.82 -9.29 3.40
CA VAL A 245 14.62 -10.48 3.09
C VAL A 245 15.99 -10.12 2.52
N ILE A 246 16.12 -8.95 1.91
CA ILE A 246 17.39 -8.42 1.37
C ILE A 246 18.28 -7.78 2.45
N GLU A 247 17.84 -7.75 3.72
CA GLU A 247 18.62 -7.20 4.83
C GLU A 247 19.96 -7.95 4.99
N THR A 248 21.05 -7.19 5.03
CA THR A 248 22.37 -7.76 5.28
C THR A 248 22.56 -8.12 6.75
N LYS A 249 23.57 -8.95 7.06
CA LYS A 249 23.91 -9.30 8.45
C LYS A 249 24.27 -8.07 9.29
N ASP A 250 24.94 -7.09 8.69
CA ASP A 250 25.33 -5.85 9.38
C ASP A 250 24.11 -4.96 9.66
N GLN A 251 23.18 -4.88 8.71
CA GLN A 251 21.90 -4.18 8.91
C GLN A 251 21.08 -4.86 10.02
N ALA A 252 20.96 -6.18 10.01
CA ALA A 252 20.27 -6.94 11.06
C ALA A 252 20.93 -6.74 12.43
N HIS A 253 22.28 -6.69 12.49
CA HIS A 253 23.03 -6.43 13.71
C HIS A 253 22.71 -5.01 14.25
N LYS A 254 22.76 -3.98 13.39
CA LYS A 254 22.40 -2.61 13.78
C LYS A 254 20.95 -2.53 14.29
N ARG A 255 19.99 -3.10 13.54
CA ARG A 255 18.57 -3.13 13.90
C ARG A 255 18.31 -3.72 15.29
N ARG A 256 19.08 -4.73 15.70
CA ARG A 256 18.99 -5.30 17.06
C ARG A 256 19.17 -4.26 18.16
N PHE A 257 19.95 -3.19 17.94
CA PHE A 257 20.20 -2.14 18.93
C PHE A 257 19.33 -0.90 18.72
N THR A 258 18.88 -0.64 17.51
CA THR A 258 18.14 0.58 17.17
C THR A 258 16.64 0.35 17.03
N GLY A 259 16.19 -0.90 17.00
CA GLY A 259 14.81 -1.26 16.66
C GLY A 259 14.54 -1.17 15.16
N GLY A 260 13.27 -1.27 14.78
CA GLY A 260 12.83 -1.15 13.40
C GLY A 260 12.12 -2.39 12.85
N GLU A 261 11.96 -3.47 13.65
CA GLU A 261 11.21 -4.68 13.26
C GLU A 261 9.76 -4.36 12.88
N VAL A 262 9.23 -3.29 13.44
CA VAL A 262 7.87 -2.81 13.20
C VAL A 262 7.82 -1.51 12.39
N ASP A 263 8.93 -1.13 11.74
CA ASP A 263 9.10 0.14 11.04
C ASP A 263 9.76 0.02 9.66
N SER A 264 9.67 -1.17 9.04
CA SER A 264 10.05 -1.31 7.63
C SER A 264 9.25 -0.35 6.73
N ALA A 265 9.72 -0.14 5.50
CA ALA A 265 8.98 0.64 4.51
C ALA A 265 7.56 0.08 4.29
N SER A 266 7.39 -1.27 4.25
CA SER A 266 6.07 -1.91 4.14
C SER A 266 5.19 -1.65 5.36
N ARG A 267 5.75 -1.65 6.58
CA ARG A 267 5.02 -1.29 7.81
C ARG A 267 4.55 0.16 7.82
N ASN A 268 5.41 1.08 7.39
CA ASN A 268 5.05 2.49 7.31
C ASN A 268 4.10 2.78 6.14
N LEU A 269 4.16 2.01 5.05
CA LEU A 269 3.12 2.01 4.02
C LEU A 269 1.77 1.55 4.58
N ALA A 270 1.74 0.48 5.39
CA ALA A 270 0.51 0.03 6.05
C ALA A 270 -0.08 1.09 6.99
N ARG A 271 0.75 1.80 7.79
CA ARG A 271 0.30 2.93 8.63
C ARG A 271 -0.21 4.10 7.81
N TYR A 272 0.36 4.33 6.64
CA TYR A 272 -0.12 5.36 5.72
C TYR A 272 -1.52 5.03 5.21
N ILE A 273 -1.76 3.77 4.82
CA ILE A 273 -3.06 3.27 4.39
C ILE A 273 -4.09 3.40 5.52
N ASP A 274 -3.72 3.05 6.74
CA ASP A 274 -4.54 3.20 7.95
C ASP A 274 -5.00 4.67 8.14
N THR A 275 -4.06 5.60 8.07
CA THR A 275 -4.36 7.04 8.13
C THR A 275 -5.31 7.50 7.00
N ILE A 276 -5.19 6.93 5.81
CA ILE A 276 -6.08 7.22 4.68
C ILE A 276 -7.48 6.65 4.94
N ALA A 277 -7.60 5.43 5.47
CA ALA A 277 -8.88 4.83 5.84
C ALA A 277 -9.64 5.73 6.82
N ASP A 278 -9.00 6.07 7.95
CA ASP A 278 -9.57 6.90 9.01
C ASP A 278 -10.10 8.25 8.53
N ARG A 279 -9.45 8.82 7.50
CA ARG A 279 -9.72 10.18 7.07
C ARG A 279 -10.70 10.29 5.91
N TYR A 280 -10.70 9.31 5.02
CA TYR A 280 -11.35 9.46 3.72
C TYR A 280 -12.33 8.35 3.36
N ILE A 281 -12.31 7.21 4.05
CA ILE A 281 -13.19 6.10 3.72
C ILE A 281 -14.26 5.93 4.80
N GLU A 282 -15.47 6.28 4.46
CA GLU A 282 -16.59 6.22 5.40
C GLU A 282 -16.84 4.76 5.85
N ASN A 283 -16.95 4.56 7.16
CA ASN A 283 -17.26 3.28 7.78
C ASN A 283 -16.31 2.15 7.35
N LEU A 284 -15.02 2.45 7.32
CA LEU A 284 -13.95 1.47 7.10
C LEU A 284 -12.78 1.77 8.04
N ASP A 285 -12.41 0.80 8.84
CA ASP A 285 -11.18 0.76 9.63
C ASP A 285 -10.18 -0.22 9.04
N THR A 286 -8.94 -0.22 9.49
CA THR A 286 -7.94 -1.21 9.07
C THR A 286 -7.43 -2.02 10.24
N MET A 287 -7.19 -3.30 9.98
CA MET A 287 -6.45 -4.19 10.88
C MET A 287 -5.02 -4.31 10.37
N LEU A 288 -4.09 -3.62 11.02
CA LEU A 288 -2.66 -3.74 10.70
C LEU A 288 -2.13 -5.10 11.16
N VAL A 289 -2.00 -6.03 10.22
CA VAL A 289 -1.48 -7.38 10.50
C VAL A 289 0.03 -7.38 10.33
N TYR A 290 0.76 -7.42 11.44
CA TYR A 290 2.22 -7.38 11.48
C TYR A 290 2.82 -8.74 11.12
N ARG A 291 2.53 -9.20 9.90
CA ARG A 291 3.01 -10.42 9.29
C ARG A 291 3.06 -10.23 7.78
N LEU A 292 4.00 -10.91 7.10
CA LEU A 292 4.12 -10.84 5.64
C LEU A 292 2.81 -11.22 4.93
N ASP A 293 2.16 -12.33 5.37
CA ASP A 293 0.87 -12.81 4.87
C ASP A 293 0.21 -13.74 5.89
N ARG A 294 -0.90 -14.37 5.53
CA ARG A 294 -1.55 -15.47 6.27
C ARG A 294 -0.58 -16.63 6.50
N PHE A 295 -0.85 -17.50 7.46
CA PHE A 295 -0.01 -18.67 7.75
C PHE A 295 0.17 -19.56 6.54
N GLY A 296 1.42 -19.75 6.08
CA GLY A 296 1.75 -20.64 4.97
C GLY A 296 1.18 -20.22 3.61
N ARG A 297 0.67 -19.00 3.49
CA ARG A 297 0.08 -18.43 2.28
C ARG A 297 0.93 -17.28 1.74
N GLY A 298 0.53 -16.77 0.61
CA GLY A 298 1.20 -15.65 -0.06
C GLY A 298 0.27 -14.89 -0.98
N GLY A 299 0.80 -13.91 -1.67
CA GLY A 299 0.17 -13.12 -2.70
C GLY A 299 1.22 -12.35 -3.48
N HIS A 300 0.83 -11.66 -4.52
CA HIS A 300 1.76 -10.96 -5.43
C HIS A 300 2.55 -9.81 -4.80
N HIS A 301 2.23 -9.35 -3.58
CA HIS A 301 3.09 -8.39 -2.86
C HIS A 301 4.46 -8.99 -2.51
N ARG A 302 4.53 -10.31 -2.23
CA ARG A 302 5.77 -10.97 -1.82
C ARG A 302 6.92 -10.84 -2.81
N PRO A 303 6.77 -11.12 -4.12
CA PRO A 303 7.84 -10.91 -5.09
C PRO A 303 8.42 -9.50 -5.10
N PHE A 304 7.62 -8.48 -4.79
CA PHE A 304 8.11 -7.11 -4.67
C PHE A 304 8.87 -6.90 -3.36
N ASN A 305 8.42 -7.48 -2.24
CA ASN A 305 9.17 -7.50 -0.99
C ASN A 305 10.51 -8.25 -1.14
N ASP A 306 10.51 -9.40 -1.85
CA ASP A 306 11.70 -10.22 -2.09
C ASP A 306 12.81 -9.47 -2.82
N VAL A 307 12.47 -8.47 -3.60
CA VAL A 307 13.41 -7.58 -4.27
C VAL A 307 13.58 -6.22 -3.57
N GLY A 308 12.94 -6.00 -2.42
CA GLY A 308 13.14 -4.85 -1.53
C GLY A 308 12.19 -3.67 -1.72
N PHE A 309 11.19 -3.76 -2.58
CA PHE A 309 10.15 -2.74 -2.66
C PHE A 309 9.20 -2.79 -1.45
N ALA A 310 8.69 -1.65 -1.04
CA ALA A 310 7.60 -1.58 -0.07
C ALA A 310 6.32 -2.15 -0.69
N ALA A 311 5.79 -3.21 -0.11
CA ALA A 311 4.57 -3.85 -0.62
C ALA A 311 3.73 -4.39 0.54
N VAL A 312 2.41 -4.30 0.38
CA VAL A 312 1.41 -4.79 1.34
C VAL A 312 0.34 -5.60 0.62
N ARG A 313 -0.32 -6.49 1.34
CA ARG A 313 -1.56 -7.12 0.90
C ARG A 313 -2.74 -6.46 1.61
N ILE A 314 -3.70 -5.99 0.82
CA ILE A 314 -5.00 -5.52 1.30
C ILE A 314 -6.01 -6.63 1.02
N MET A 315 -6.74 -7.05 2.04
CA MET A 315 -7.74 -8.09 1.88
C MET A 315 -8.91 -7.98 2.85
N GLU A 316 -9.95 -8.70 2.55
CA GLU A 316 -11.12 -8.88 3.40
C GLU A 316 -10.77 -9.43 4.79
N THR A 317 -11.62 -9.15 5.79
CA THR A 317 -11.39 -9.55 7.17
C THR A 317 -11.69 -11.02 7.41
N ASN A 318 -12.78 -11.53 6.84
CA ASN A 318 -13.25 -12.89 7.06
C ASN A 318 -13.22 -13.69 5.75
N GLU A 319 -12.57 -14.84 5.78
CA GLU A 319 -12.50 -15.75 4.63
C GLU A 319 -13.55 -16.85 4.73
N ASN A 320 -14.12 -17.24 3.59
CA ASN A 320 -15.05 -18.36 3.49
C ASN A 320 -14.44 -19.50 2.67
N TYR A 321 -13.92 -20.52 3.35
CA TYR A 321 -13.24 -21.65 2.71
C TYR A 321 -14.17 -22.62 1.97
N ASN A 322 -15.50 -22.48 2.08
CA ASN A 322 -16.46 -23.18 1.23
C ASN A 322 -16.55 -22.57 -0.17
N GLN A 323 -16.08 -21.33 -0.31
CA GLN A 323 -16.07 -20.59 -1.58
C GLN A 323 -14.69 -20.60 -2.22
N GLN A 324 -13.64 -20.24 -1.46
CA GLN A 324 -12.29 -20.11 -1.99
C GLN A 324 -11.72 -21.48 -2.44
N HIS A 325 -11.20 -21.54 -3.67
CA HIS A 325 -10.51 -22.70 -4.23
C HIS A 325 -11.34 -23.99 -4.20
N GLN A 326 -12.63 -23.92 -4.47
CA GLN A 326 -13.56 -25.04 -4.42
C GLN A 326 -14.12 -25.38 -5.81
N ASP A 327 -14.34 -26.68 -6.06
CA ASP A 327 -15.13 -27.11 -7.18
C ASP A 327 -16.59 -26.67 -6.99
N LEU A 328 -17.25 -26.31 -8.08
CA LEU A 328 -18.66 -25.95 -8.06
C LEU A 328 -19.50 -27.18 -7.71
N ARG A 329 -20.15 -27.23 -6.57
CA ARG A 329 -21.00 -28.30 -6.11
C ARG A 329 -21.91 -27.89 -4.97
N THR A 330 -22.98 -28.65 -4.78
CA THR A 330 -23.76 -28.62 -3.54
C THR A 330 -23.68 -29.98 -2.85
N GLU A 331 -23.23 -29.95 -1.61
CA GLU A 331 -23.03 -31.15 -0.82
C GLU A 331 -23.52 -30.93 0.61
N ASN A 332 -24.37 -31.83 1.13
CA ASN A 332 -24.97 -31.73 2.47
C ASN A 332 -25.66 -30.36 2.76
N GLY A 333 -26.25 -29.76 1.73
CA GLY A 333 -26.93 -28.47 1.82
C GLY A 333 -26.00 -27.26 1.82
N ILE A 334 -24.69 -27.47 1.64
CA ILE A 334 -23.67 -26.36 1.50
C ILE A 334 -23.37 -26.22 0.02
N THR A 335 -23.42 -24.98 -0.47
CA THR A 335 -22.97 -24.60 -1.80
C THR A 335 -21.49 -24.22 -1.75
N TYR A 336 -20.68 -24.90 -2.57
CA TYR A 336 -19.25 -24.68 -2.72
C TYR A 336 -18.95 -23.99 -4.05
N GLY A 337 -17.87 -23.23 -4.06
CA GLY A 337 -17.34 -22.54 -5.24
C GLY A 337 -17.37 -21.03 -5.08
N ASP A 338 -16.42 -20.38 -5.75
CA ASP A 338 -16.26 -18.92 -5.71
C ASP A 338 -17.13 -18.28 -6.79
N THR A 339 -18.44 -18.14 -6.48
CA THR A 339 -19.44 -17.58 -7.38
C THR A 339 -19.79 -16.13 -7.02
N ILE A 340 -20.36 -15.42 -7.97
CA ILE A 340 -20.71 -13.99 -7.84
C ILE A 340 -21.73 -13.71 -6.73
N ASP A 341 -22.59 -14.70 -6.39
CA ASP A 341 -23.63 -14.57 -5.37
C ASP A 341 -23.08 -14.32 -3.95
N HIS A 342 -21.80 -14.59 -3.77
CA HIS A 342 -21.11 -14.44 -2.48
C HIS A 342 -20.31 -13.15 -2.37
N VAL A 343 -20.31 -12.28 -3.38
CA VAL A 343 -19.56 -11.04 -3.38
C VAL A 343 -20.38 -9.89 -2.79
N ASP A 344 -19.84 -9.25 -1.76
CA ASP A 344 -20.34 -7.97 -1.23
C ASP A 344 -19.70 -6.82 -2.04
N PHE A 345 -20.38 -6.38 -3.09
CA PHE A 345 -19.91 -5.31 -3.97
C PHE A 345 -19.76 -3.96 -3.28
N ALA A 346 -20.52 -3.72 -2.22
CA ALA A 346 -20.39 -2.48 -1.45
C ALA A 346 -19.09 -2.48 -0.64
N TYR A 347 -18.73 -3.63 -0.09
CA TYR A 347 -17.47 -3.81 0.61
C TYR A 347 -16.27 -3.79 -0.37
N ALA A 348 -16.37 -4.47 -1.52
CA ALA A 348 -15.37 -4.38 -2.58
C ALA A 348 -15.14 -2.93 -3.04
N ALA A 349 -16.20 -2.13 -3.15
CA ALA A 349 -16.10 -0.72 -3.49
C ALA A 349 -15.39 0.10 -2.40
N LYS A 350 -15.62 -0.17 -1.12
CA LYS A 350 -14.89 0.49 -0.01
C LYS A 350 -13.38 0.21 -0.07
N LEU A 351 -12.99 -1.06 -0.26
CA LEU A 351 -11.58 -1.43 -0.35
C LEU A 351 -10.94 -0.87 -1.62
N THR A 352 -11.68 -0.81 -2.72
CA THR A 352 -11.24 -0.13 -3.95
C THR A 352 -11.05 1.37 -3.72
N SER A 353 -11.95 2.03 -3.00
CA SER A 353 -11.83 3.45 -2.62
C SER A 353 -10.58 3.69 -1.78
N LEU A 354 -10.30 2.81 -0.80
CA LEU A 354 -9.08 2.88 0.02
C LEU A 354 -7.83 2.84 -0.85
N ASN A 355 -7.78 1.92 -1.81
CA ASN A 355 -6.66 1.80 -2.76
C ASN A 355 -6.52 3.06 -3.63
N ALA A 356 -7.60 3.51 -4.26
CA ALA A 356 -7.59 4.67 -5.16
C ALA A 356 -7.14 5.95 -4.42
N VAL A 357 -7.68 6.21 -3.23
CA VAL A 357 -7.29 7.37 -2.40
C VAL A 357 -5.83 7.27 -1.95
N THR A 358 -5.38 6.10 -1.54
CA THR A 358 -3.98 5.88 -1.14
C THR A 358 -3.03 6.16 -2.30
N MET A 359 -3.31 5.59 -3.48
CA MET A 359 -2.49 5.82 -4.68
C MET A 359 -2.47 7.29 -5.08
N ALA A 360 -3.62 7.96 -5.08
CA ALA A 360 -3.71 9.39 -5.39
C ALA A 360 -2.90 10.23 -4.42
N SER A 361 -3.06 9.99 -3.12
CA SER A 361 -2.32 10.70 -2.07
C SER A 361 -0.81 10.50 -2.23
N MET A 362 -0.33 9.27 -2.40
CA MET A 362 1.10 8.97 -2.61
C MET A 362 1.64 9.56 -3.91
N ALA A 363 0.86 9.54 -4.99
CA ALA A 363 1.29 10.08 -6.28
C ALA A 363 1.32 11.62 -6.29
N TRP A 364 0.47 12.31 -5.52
CA TRP A 364 0.55 13.76 -5.30
C TRP A 364 1.61 14.15 -4.29
N ALA A 365 1.88 13.32 -3.27
CA ALA A 365 2.90 13.58 -2.26
C ALA A 365 4.29 13.79 -2.90
N PRO A 366 5.22 14.43 -2.21
CA PRO A 366 6.63 14.38 -2.57
C PRO A 366 7.21 12.96 -2.41
N ALA A 367 8.39 12.74 -2.99
CA ALA A 367 9.16 11.54 -2.70
C ALA A 367 9.47 11.44 -1.19
N PRO A 368 9.41 10.25 -0.58
CA PRO A 368 9.83 10.04 0.80
C PRO A 368 11.27 10.50 1.02
N PRO A 369 11.62 11.04 2.21
CA PRO A 369 12.98 11.43 2.53
C PRO A 369 13.96 10.26 2.40
N THR A 370 15.19 10.55 1.97
CA THR A 370 16.26 9.56 1.80
C THR A 370 17.37 9.76 2.83
N GLY A 371 18.13 8.70 3.16
CA GLY A 371 19.25 8.77 4.08
C GLY A 371 18.87 9.24 5.49
N VAL A 372 17.67 8.90 5.94
CA VAL A 372 17.21 9.31 7.28
C VAL A 372 18.05 8.64 8.35
N SER A 373 18.61 9.46 9.24
CA SER A 373 19.45 9.03 10.36
C SER A 373 19.00 9.65 11.67
N ILE A 374 19.42 9.05 12.79
CA ILE A 374 19.04 9.48 14.13
C ILE A 374 20.25 9.49 15.06
N SER A 375 20.30 10.47 15.95
CA SER A 375 21.29 10.57 17.01
C SER A 375 20.68 11.14 18.29
N GLY A 376 21.33 10.91 19.43
CA GLY A 376 20.82 11.40 20.72
C GLY A 376 21.05 10.43 21.88
N ALA A 377 21.80 9.34 21.67
CA ALA A 377 22.17 8.42 22.73
C ALA A 377 22.82 9.16 23.91
N VAL A 378 22.38 8.86 25.14
CA VAL A 378 22.81 9.49 26.39
C VAL A 378 22.66 11.03 26.41
N LYS A 379 21.69 11.55 25.65
CA LYS A 379 21.32 12.98 25.60
C LYS A 379 19.83 13.17 25.92
N PRO A 380 19.45 14.37 26.43
CA PRO A 380 18.03 14.63 26.74
C PRO A 380 17.19 14.95 25.50
N SER A 381 17.77 14.96 24.30
CA SER A 381 17.15 15.40 23.07
C SER A 381 17.55 14.49 21.91
N THR A 382 16.66 14.34 20.95
CA THR A 382 16.85 13.51 19.75
C THR A 382 17.02 14.39 18.52
N THR A 383 18.03 14.10 17.69
CA THR A 383 18.27 14.78 16.41
C THR A 383 18.06 13.78 15.26
N LEU A 384 17.26 14.19 14.28
CA LEU A 384 17.11 13.48 13.01
C LEU A 384 17.75 14.30 11.89
N ALA A 385 18.37 13.61 10.93
CA ALA A 385 18.93 14.20 9.73
C ALA A 385 18.57 13.35 8.51
N TRP A 386 18.50 13.97 7.33
CA TRP A 386 18.16 13.32 6.06
C TRP A 386 18.80 14.05 4.89
N HIS A 387 18.85 13.39 3.73
CA HIS A 387 19.42 14.02 2.54
C HIS A 387 18.50 15.13 2.03
N LYS A 388 19.10 16.15 1.44
CA LYS A 388 18.36 17.20 0.73
C LYS A 388 17.59 16.55 -0.44
N SER A 389 16.29 16.78 -0.49
CA SER A 389 15.47 16.31 -1.60
C SER A 389 15.68 17.14 -2.86
N ASP A 390 15.78 16.47 -4.00
CA ASP A 390 15.74 17.09 -5.33
C ASP A 390 14.30 17.21 -5.88
N ASP A 391 13.31 16.68 -5.18
CA ASP A 391 11.89 16.81 -5.55
C ASP A 391 11.47 18.29 -5.35
N PRO A 392 11.10 19.00 -6.43
CA PRO A 392 10.75 20.43 -6.37
C PRO A 392 9.44 20.67 -5.60
N THR A 393 8.64 19.65 -5.38
CA THR A 393 7.35 19.77 -4.68
C THR A 393 7.50 19.81 -3.16
N VAL A 394 8.68 19.48 -2.61
CA VAL A 394 8.95 19.54 -1.17
C VAL A 394 9.00 20.98 -0.69
N VAL A 395 8.12 21.34 0.24
CA VAL A 395 8.10 22.65 0.90
C VAL A 395 8.46 22.58 2.38
N SER A 396 8.27 21.45 3.02
CA SER A 396 8.55 21.22 4.44
C SER A 396 8.83 19.76 4.71
N TYR A 397 9.31 19.47 5.90
CA TYR A 397 9.39 18.13 6.47
C TYR A 397 8.68 18.10 7.81
N LYS A 398 8.14 16.92 8.15
CA LYS A 398 7.49 16.67 9.43
C LYS A 398 8.17 15.49 10.12
N ILE A 399 8.60 15.69 11.37
CA ILE A 399 9.11 14.60 12.22
C ILE A 399 7.94 14.00 12.96
N TYR A 400 7.87 12.67 12.96
CA TYR A 400 6.92 11.85 13.67
C TYR A 400 7.61 11.09 14.79
N TRP A 401 6.89 10.83 15.91
CA TRP A 401 7.34 9.89 16.92
C TRP A 401 6.17 9.25 17.65
N ARG A 402 6.42 8.09 18.23
CA ARG A 402 5.46 7.30 19.00
C ARG A 402 6.16 6.50 20.07
N TYR A 403 5.47 6.13 21.14
CA TYR A 403 5.97 5.13 22.06
C TYR A 403 6.22 3.81 21.33
N THR A 404 7.20 3.04 21.78
CA THR A 404 7.63 1.81 21.10
C THR A 404 6.57 0.70 21.10
N SER A 405 5.56 0.79 21.98
CA SER A 405 4.42 -0.13 22.05
C SER A 405 3.21 0.27 21.19
N GLU A 406 3.22 1.48 20.64
CA GLU A 406 2.06 1.99 19.90
C GLU A 406 2.13 1.60 18.41
N PRO A 407 0.99 1.23 17.79
CA PRO A 407 0.97 0.83 16.39
C PRO A 407 1.08 2.00 15.41
N GLN A 408 0.55 3.19 15.77
CA GLN A 408 0.44 4.37 14.91
C GLN A 408 1.20 5.57 15.48
N TRP A 409 1.58 6.51 14.63
CA TRP A 409 2.29 7.74 15.00
C TRP A 409 1.43 8.62 15.90
N GLN A 410 1.92 8.94 17.11
CA GLN A 410 1.15 9.67 18.13
C GLN A 410 1.45 11.16 18.15
N PHE A 411 2.66 11.54 17.75
CA PHE A 411 3.14 12.92 17.84
C PHE A 411 3.78 13.33 16.53
N SER A 412 3.69 14.62 16.21
CA SER A 412 4.38 15.19 15.06
C SER A 412 4.81 16.62 15.31
N ARG A 413 5.79 17.07 14.49
CA ARG A 413 6.23 18.46 14.41
C ARG A 413 6.66 18.81 12.99
N ASP A 414 6.08 19.87 12.43
CA ASP A 414 6.61 20.49 11.23
C ASP A 414 7.92 21.21 11.56
N VAL A 415 8.95 20.96 10.76
CA VAL A 415 10.30 21.51 10.98
C VAL A 415 10.76 22.44 9.85
N GLY A 416 9.88 22.70 8.87
CA GLY A 416 10.19 23.51 7.71
C GLY A 416 11.09 22.78 6.70
N LYS A 417 11.62 23.52 5.72
CA LYS A 417 12.48 22.97 4.65
C LYS A 417 13.95 22.91 5.11
N VAL A 418 14.24 21.99 6.03
CA VAL A 418 15.57 21.73 6.59
C VAL A 418 16.01 20.30 6.30
N THR A 419 17.28 19.97 6.55
CA THR A 419 17.83 18.61 6.40
C THR A 419 18.22 17.98 7.75
N GLU A 420 18.04 18.73 8.84
CA GLU A 420 18.30 18.26 10.21
C GLU A 420 17.39 19.03 11.17
N ALA A 421 16.91 18.37 12.20
CA ALA A 421 16.18 19.01 13.29
C ALA A 421 16.33 18.26 14.60
N THR A 422 16.35 19.00 15.70
CA THR A 422 16.45 18.46 17.06
C THR A 422 15.14 18.64 17.82
N LEU A 423 14.62 17.53 18.35
CA LEU A 423 13.51 17.48 19.28
C LEU A 423 14.05 17.65 20.71
N LYS A 424 13.99 18.88 21.22
CA LYS A 424 14.46 19.18 22.59
C LYS A 424 13.59 18.46 23.64
N ASN A 425 14.24 17.86 24.61
CA ASN A 425 13.61 17.13 25.71
C ASN A 425 12.76 15.91 25.27
N VAL A 426 13.00 15.36 24.10
CA VAL A 426 12.44 14.09 23.63
C VAL A 426 13.58 13.09 23.60
N VAL A 427 13.55 12.14 24.56
CA VAL A 427 14.64 11.17 24.76
C VAL A 427 14.52 10.04 23.74
N ILE A 428 15.61 9.72 23.05
CA ILE A 428 15.65 8.74 21.97
C ILE A 428 15.18 7.34 22.41
N ASP A 429 15.50 6.95 23.63
CA ASP A 429 15.25 5.58 24.13
C ASP A 429 13.76 5.26 24.33
N ASN A 430 12.90 6.29 24.44
CA ASN A 430 11.48 6.10 24.78
C ASN A 430 10.57 5.96 23.56
N TYR A 431 11.05 6.28 22.35
CA TYR A 431 10.22 6.45 21.17
C TYR A 431 10.84 5.82 19.91
N TYR A 432 9.99 5.49 18.96
CA TYR A 432 10.36 5.37 17.54
C TYR A 432 10.10 6.68 16.83
N PHE A 433 10.92 6.98 15.83
CA PHE A 433 10.90 8.24 15.09
C PHE A 433 10.84 8.00 13.59
N GLY A 434 10.39 9.01 12.84
CA GLY A 434 10.45 9.01 11.40
C GLY A 434 10.26 10.39 10.82
N VAL A 435 10.49 10.51 9.52
CA VAL A 435 10.41 11.78 8.79
C VAL A 435 9.55 11.60 7.55
N ALA A 436 8.63 12.55 7.31
CA ALA A 436 7.86 12.65 6.08
C ALA A 436 8.16 13.97 5.35
N ALA A 437 8.15 13.97 4.03
CA ALA A 437 8.19 15.15 3.20
C ALA A 437 6.77 15.68 2.95
N VAL A 438 6.61 17.00 2.88
CA VAL A 438 5.31 17.67 2.76
C VAL A 438 5.33 18.60 1.56
N ASN A 439 4.28 18.58 0.73
CA ASN A 439 4.10 19.51 -0.37
C ASN A 439 3.32 20.77 0.04
N LYS A 440 3.17 21.73 -0.89
CA LYS A 440 2.45 23.01 -0.67
C LYS A 440 0.98 22.82 -0.28
N ASP A 441 0.35 21.72 -0.68
CA ASP A 441 -1.04 21.42 -0.40
C ASP A 441 -1.22 20.71 0.96
N GLY A 442 -0.09 20.37 1.62
CA GLY A 442 -0.05 19.67 2.89
C GLY A 442 -0.21 18.16 2.75
N ILE A 443 -0.05 17.61 1.55
CA ILE A 443 0.00 16.17 1.33
C ILE A 443 1.39 15.67 1.69
N GLU A 444 1.44 14.57 2.43
CA GLU A 444 2.65 14.02 3.03
C GLU A 444 3.05 12.72 2.36
N SER A 445 4.36 12.47 2.26
CA SER A 445 4.87 11.16 1.90
C SER A 445 4.63 10.15 3.04
N PRO A 446 4.73 8.84 2.79
CA PRO A 446 4.91 7.89 3.88
C PRO A 446 6.07 8.29 4.79
N VAL A 447 5.94 7.96 6.08
CA VAL A 447 6.97 8.24 7.08
C VAL A 447 8.13 7.27 6.92
N VAL A 448 9.35 7.79 6.86
CA VAL A 448 10.59 7.01 6.76
C VAL A 448 11.21 6.85 8.14
N PHE A 449 11.32 5.61 8.61
CA PHE A 449 12.04 5.28 9.83
C PHE A 449 13.57 5.39 9.60
N PRO A 450 14.37 5.85 10.57
CA PRO A 450 15.81 6.00 10.41
C PRO A 450 16.56 4.70 10.12
N GLY A 451 17.51 4.78 9.22
CA GLY A 451 18.34 3.64 8.79
C GLY A 451 17.73 2.82 7.66
N ASP A 452 18.47 1.79 7.24
CA ASP A 452 18.16 1.01 6.04
C ASP A 452 16.81 0.27 6.12
N VAL A 453 16.39 -0.12 7.32
CA VAL A 453 15.14 -0.87 7.55
C VAL A 453 13.90 -0.07 7.12
N GLY A 454 13.90 1.24 7.32
CA GLY A 454 12.77 2.12 7.00
C GLY A 454 12.83 2.77 5.62
N ALA A 455 13.93 2.58 4.89
CA ALA A 455 14.15 3.25 3.61
C ALA A 455 13.17 2.75 2.53
N PHE A 456 12.56 3.70 1.81
CA PHE A 456 11.74 3.42 0.61
C PHE A 456 12.59 3.36 -0.66
N GLU A 457 13.88 3.63 -0.53
CA GLU A 457 14.81 3.56 -1.65
C GLU A 457 15.07 2.11 -2.02
N TRP A 458 15.22 1.90 -3.32
CA TRP A 458 15.81 0.69 -3.86
C TRP A 458 17.29 0.62 -3.44
N PRO A 459 17.77 -0.52 -2.90
CA PRO A 459 19.21 -0.68 -2.71
C PRO A 459 19.92 -0.51 -4.06
N GLU A 460 20.84 0.43 -4.15
CA GLU A 460 21.67 0.58 -5.34
C GLU A 460 22.23 -0.79 -5.71
N LYS A 461 22.14 -1.15 -7.01
CA LYS A 461 22.80 -2.35 -7.51
C LYS A 461 24.25 -2.26 -7.05
N SER A 462 24.65 -3.10 -6.08
CA SER A 462 26.05 -3.20 -5.71
C SER A 462 26.81 -3.41 -7.01
N ALA A 463 27.66 -2.45 -7.36
CA ALA A 463 28.54 -2.56 -8.52
C ALA A 463 29.26 -3.91 -8.38
N LYS A 464 28.95 -4.86 -9.30
CA LYS A 464 29.61 -6.15 -9.37
C LYS A 464 31.01 -5.95 -9.87
#